data_58576f6bde01deb4a214f19f48f6aa4c
#
_entry.id   58576f6bde01deb4a214f19f48f6aa4c
#
_cell.length_a   1.000
_cell.length_b   1.000
_cell.length_c   1.000
_cell.angle_alpha   90.00
_cell.angle_beta   90.00
_cell.angle_gamma   90.00
#
_symmetry.space_group_name_H-M   'P 1'
#
loop_
_entity.id
_entity.type
_entity.pdbx_description
1 polymer ?
#
loop_
_entity_poly.entity_id
_entity_poly.type
_entity_poly.pdbx_seq_one_letter_code
_entity_poly.pdbx_strand_id
1 'polypeptide(L)'
;MRKSAIIPALIVGALLARVEAGDSSPQLADSLERKVAHLRENGQKARPDPRPTVLTDEEVDAYMNSGRLKVPEGVSDIHLSTTVGEATAVAKVDFDRLLRDVRKNNMLWQLFTGVHDVKVRCGVWGKDGMGNVHVQNVWLDGHEIPRVALEFFLEHYIKPKVPQASLDSRFRMPVRIHTATVTKGKTTLTQR
;
A
#
# COMPACT_ATOMS: atom_id res chain seq x y z
N MET A 1 -14.05 -7.43 -20.04
CA MET A 1 -12.66 -7.56 -19.53
C MET A 1 -12.54 -6.68 -18.30
N ARG A 2 -12.69 -7.28 -17.11
CA ARG A 2 -12.62 -6.54 -15.83
C ARG A 2 -11.16 -6.40 -15.44
N LYS A 3 -10.60 -5.21 -15.60
CA LYS A 3 -9.24 -4.88 -15.15
C LYS A 3 -9.23 -4.78 -13.62
N SER A 4 -8.41 -5.60 -13.05
CA SER A 4 -8.14 -5.88 -11.66
C SER A 4 -8.10 -4.67 -10.73
N ALA A 5 -9.04 -4.62 -9.80
CA ALA A 5 -9.09 -3.67 -8.68
C ALA A 5 -8.19 -4.12 -7.49
N ILE A 6 -6.98 -4.61 -7.77
CA ILE A 6 -6.06 -5.12 -6.71
C ILE A 6 -5.14 -4.01 -6.18
N ILE A 7 -5.03 -2.89 -6.89
CA ILE A 7 -4.02 -1.85 -6.65
C ILE A 7 -4.34 -0.89 -5.49
N PRO A 8 -5.61 -0.52 -5.17
CA PRO A 8 -5.83 0.51 -4.15
C PRO A 8 -5.59 0.05 -2.71
N ALA A 9 -5.74 -1.24 -2.40
CA ALA A 9 -5.60 -1.74 -1.02
C ALA A 9 -4.14 -1.88 -0.55
N LEU A 10 -3.17 -1.94 -1.47
CA LEU A 10 -1.74 -2.03 -1.16
C LEU A 10 -1.06 -0.65 -1.01
N ILE A 11 -1.64 0.40 -1.55
CA ILE A 11 -1.04 1.75 -1.60
C ILE A 11 -1.24 2.52 -0.28
N VAL A 12 -2.22 2.14 0.55
CA VAL A 12 -2.53 2.84 1.82
C VAL A 12 -1.62 2.39 2.97
N GLY A 13 -0.77 1.40 2.78
CA GLY A 13 -0.04 0.74 3.87
C GLY A 13 1.47 0.81 3.80
N ALA A 14 2.12 1.80 3.23
CA ALA A 14 3.56 1.83 3.17
C ALA A 14 4.18 3.21 3.46
N LEU A 15 4.89 3.42 4.56
CA LEU A 15 5.83 4.55 4.76
C LEU A 15 6.55 4.61 6.12
N LEU A 16 7.75 4.51 6.26
CA LEU A 16 8.96 4.97 6.98
C LEU A 16 9.79 3.93 7.71
N ALA A 17 11.01 3.90 7.37
CA ALA A 17 12.16 4.10 8.27
C ALA A 17 13.38 4.38 7.39
N ARG A 18 14.23 5.27 7.84
CA ARG A 18 15.50 5.59 7.18
C ARG A 18 16.40 4.35 7.29
N VAL A 19 16.44 3.56 6.24
CA VAL A 19 17.50 2.60 5.98
C VAL A 19 18.24 3.14 4.77
N GLU A 20 19.56 3.14 4.84
CA GLU A 20 20.44 3.46 3.71
C GLU A 20 19.90 2.80 2.45
N ALA A 21 19.96 3.51 1.32
CA ALA A 21 19.52 3.01 0.02
C ALA A 21 20.17 1.65 -0.26
N GLY A 22 19.50 0.61 0.20
CA GLY A 22 19.79 -0.76 -0.22
C GLY A 22 19.37 -0.84 -1.67
N ASP A 23 20.33 -1.11 -2.56
CA ASP A 23 20.05 -1.49 -3.93
C ASP A 23 18.84 -2.43 -3.92
N SER A 24 17.72 -1.98 -4.51
CA SER A 24 16.53 -2.81 -4.66
C SER A 24 16.93 -4.00 -5.52
N SER A 25 17.30 -5.09 -4.84
CA SER A 25 17.85 -6.25 -5.52
C SER A 25 16.82 -6.80 -6.50
N PRO A 26 17.13 -6.88 -7.81
CA PRO A 26 16.23 -7.46 -8.80
C PRO A 26 15.76 -8.86 -8.40
N GLN A 27 16.59 -9.61 -7.67
CA GLN A 27 16.27 -10.95 -7.17
C GLN A 27 15.12 -10.93 -6.12
N LEU A 28 15.05 -9.91 -5.27
CA LEU A 28 13.95 -9.77 -4.30
C LEU A 28 12.64 -9.43 -5.01
N ALA A 29 12.67 -8.55 -6.01
CA ALA A 29 11.51 -8.25 -6.84
C ALA A 29 11.02 -9.49 -7.61
N ASP A 30 11.94 -10.29 -8.17
CA ASP A 30 11.63 -11.57 -8.82
C ASP A 30 11.04 -12.58 -7.83
N SER A 31 11.54 -12.60 -6.59
CA SER A 31 11.00 -13.46 -5.54
C SER A 31 9.56 -13.13 -5.24
N LEU A 32 9.23 -11.84 -5.02
CA LEU A 32 7.85 -11.42 -4.79
C LEU A 32 6.95 -11.76 -5.98
N GLU A 33 7.41 -11.49 -7.20
CA GLU A 33 6.63 -11.76 -8.41
C GLU A 33 6.26 -13.24 -8.54
N ARG A 34 7.22 -14.15 -8.29
CA ARG A 34 6.97 -15.61 -8.25
C ARG A 34 5.94 -15.99 -7.16
N LYS A 35 6.05 -15.40 -5.96
CA LYS A 35 5.11 -15.64 -4.86
C LYS A 35 3.69 -15.16 -5.20
N VAL A 36 3.58 -13.99 -5.82
CA VAL A 36 2.29 -13.45 -6.29
C VAL A 36 1.70 -14.31 -7.41
N ALA A 37 2.52 -14.78 -8.36
CA ALA A 37 2.09 -15.73 -9.39
C ALA A 37 1.59 -17.03 -8.77
N HIS A 38 2.36 -17.61 -7.84
CA HIS A 38 1.95 -18.81 -7.10
C HIS A 38 0.61 -18.63 -6.37
N LEU A 39 0.41 -17.51 -5.67
CA LEU A 39 -0.87 -17.20 -5.00
C LEU A 39 -2.03 -17.13 -5.99
N ARG A 40 -1.82 -16.55 -7.18
CA ARG A 40 -2.85 -16.47 -8.24
C ARG A 40 -3.22 -17.85 -8.77
N GLU A 41 -2.22 -18.66 -9.10
CA GLU A 41 -2.42 -20.01 -9.62
C GLU A 41 -3.09 -20.92 -8.56
N ASN A 42 -2.60 -20.86 -7.33
CA ASN A 42 -3.15 -21.64 -6.24
C ASN A 42 -4.60 -21.26 -5.94
N GLY A 43 -4.93 -19.96 -5.96
CA GLY A 43 -6.29 -19.47 -5.76
C GLY A 43 -7.29 -19.87 -6.85
N GLN A 44 -6.83 -20.32 -8.03
CA GLN A 44 -7.67 -20.84 -9.11
C GLN A 44 -8.03 -22.32 -8.95
N LYS A 45 -7.30 -23.07 -8.12
CA LYS A 45 -7.54 -24.49 -7.88
C LYS A 45 -8.88 -24.71 -7.17
N ALA A 46 -9.54 -25.81 -7.45
CA ALA A 46 -10.77 -26.20 -6.74
C ALA A 46 -10.55 -26.34 -5.22
N ARG A 47 -9.35 -26.83 -4.85
CA ARG A 47 -8.86 -26.89 -3.47
C ARG A 47 -7.47 -26.25 -3.43
N PRO A 48 -7.33 -25.01 -3.00
CA PRO A 48 -6.03 -24.38 -2.86
C PRO A 48 -5.18 -25.11 -1.82
N ASP A 49 -3.87 -25.14 -2.05
CA ASP A 49 -2.91 -25.59 -1.06
C ASP A 49 -2.91 -24.61 0.13
N PRO A 50 -3.13 -25.06 1.36
CA PRO A 50 -3.21 -24.18 2.53
C PRO A 50 -1.84 -23.78 3.07
N ARG A 51 -0.72 -24.24 2.47
CA ARG A 51 0.62 -23.87 2.91
C ARG A 51 0.80 -22.34 2.89
N PRO A 52 1.37 -21.75 3.97
CA PRO A 52 1.56 -20.32 4.03
C PRO A 52 2.53 -19.80 2.97
N THR A 53 2.20 -18.67 2.37
CA THR A 53 3.14 -17.88 1.56
C THR A 53 3.61 -16.69 2.40
N VAL A 54 4.91 -16.55 2.58
CA VAL A 54 5.54 -15.46 3.34
C VAL A 54 6.08 -14.42 2.36
N LEU A 55 5.66 -13.16 2.54
CA LEU A 55 6.19 -11.99 1.84
C LEU A 55 7.01 -11.18 2.84
N THR A 56 8.25 -10.84 2.53
CA THR A 56 9.06 -9.97 3.40
C THR A 56 8.92 -8.50 2.99
N ASP A 57 9.21 -7.59 3.93
CA ASP A 57 9.13 -6.15 3.65
C ASP A 57 10.13 -5.77 2.54
N GLU A 58 11.33 -6.37 2.55
CA GLU A 58 12.38 -6.12 1.54
C GLU A 58 11.94 -6.58 0.14
N GLU A 59 11.23 -7.72 0.03
CA GLU A 59 10.67 -8.18 -1.24
C GLU A 59 9.60 -7.21 -1.76
N VAL A 60 8.76 -6.69 -0.86
CA VAL A 60 7.73 -5.71 -1.22
C VAL A 60 8.36 -4.41 -1.68
N ASP A 61 9.33 -3.88 -0.94
CA ASP A 61 10.07 -2.66 -1.29
C ASP A 61 10.75 -2.79 -2.65
N ALA A 62 11.49 -3.88 -2.86
CA ALA A 62 12.18 -4.14 -4.12
C ALA A 62 11.20 -4.19 -5.30
N TYR A 63 10.04 -4.82 -5.12
CA TYR A 63 9.03 -4.93 -6.17
C TYR A 63 8.35 -3.60 -6.46
N MET A 64 8.00 -2.82 -5.43
CA MET A 64 7.33 -1.52 -5.59
C MET A 64 8.24 -0.50 -6.30
N ASN A 65 9.54 -0.54 -6.03
CA ASN A 65 10.51 0.37 -6.64
C ASN A 65 11.12 -0.15 -7.96
N SER A 66 10.79 -1.37 -8.38
CA SER A 66 11.32 -2.00 -9.61
C SER A 66 10.76 -1.44 -10.93
N GLY A 67 9.72 -0.60 -10.87
CA GLY A 67 8.98 -0.14 -12.06
C GLY A 67 8.03 -1.18 -12.66
N ARG A 68 7.96 -2.42 -12.10
CA ARG A 68 7.03 -3.48 -12.56
C ARG A 68 5.59 -3.24 -12.12
N LEU A 69 5.43 -2.58 -10.99
CA LEU A 69 4.13 -2.13 -10.49
C LEU A 69 3.86 -0.71 -10.99
N LYS A 70 2.68 -0.50 -11.57
CA LYS A 70 2.25 0.84 -11.96
C LYS A 70 1.80 1.61 -10.71
N VAL A 71 2.72 2.30 -10.08
CA VAL A 71 2.42 3.25 -9.01
C VAL A 71 1.85 4.55 -9.60
N PRO A 72 1.07 5.33 -8.84
CA PRO A 72 0.59 6.64 -9.30
C PRO A 72 1.75 7.56 -9.67
N GLU A 73 1.55 8.40 -10.70
CA GLU A 73 2.53 9.42 -11.06
C GLU A 73 2.78 10.35 -9.87
N GLY A 74 4.05 10.64 -9.62
CA GLY A 74 4.47 11.48 -8.49
C GLY A 74 4.77 10.70 -7.21
N VAL A 75 4.61 9.37 -7.17
CA VAL A 75 5.00 8.56 -6.01
C VAL A 75 6.30 7.81 -6.32
N SER A 76 7.29 7.94 -5.46
CA SER A 76 8.60 7.28 -5.57
C SER A 76 9.19 6.94 -4.18
N ASP A 77 10.30 6.21 -4.16
CA ASP A 77 11.06 5.86 -2.97
C ASP A 77 10.15 5.23 -1.88
N ILE A 78 9.44 4.17 -2.27
CA ILE A 78 8.48 3.50 -1.40
C ILE A 78 9.22 2.49 -0.52
N HIS A 79 9.05 2.60 0.81
CA HIS A 79 9.58 1.67 1.80
C HIS A 79 8.50 1.20 2.75
N LEU A 80 8.42 -0.08 2.99
CA LEU A 80 7.49 -0.72 3.91
C LEU A 80 8.23 -1.25 5.14
N SER A 81 7.67 -1.02 6.30
CA SER A 81 8.09 -1.72 7.52
C SER A 81 6.87 -2.23 8.26
N THR A 82 6.93 -3.49 8.70
CA THR A 82 5.83 -4.12 9.42
C THR A 82 6.21 -4.50 10.85
N THR A 83 5.23 -4.42 11.73
CA THR A 83 5.26 -4.95 13.09
C THR A 83 4.02 -5.81 13.33
N VAL A 84 3.76 -6.22 14.56
CA VAL A 84 2.61 -7.09 14.84
C VAL A 84 1.29 -6.33 14.63
N GLY A 85 0.55 -6.68 13.58
CA GLY A 85 -0.74 -6.07 13.24
C GLY A 85 -0.65 -4.64 12.69
N GLU A 86 0.54 -4.13 12.44
CA GLU A 86 0.73 -2.78 11.92
C GLU A 86 1.67 -2.78 10.71
N ALA A 87 1.40 -1.88 9.79
CA ALA A 87 2.28 -1.55 8.67
C ALA A 87 2.55 -0.05 8.67
N THR A 88 3.79 0.30 8.43
CA THR A 88 4.23 1.67 8.24
C THR A 88 4.94 1.79 6.91
N ALA A 89 4.61 2.79 6.17
CA ALA A 89 5.19 3.02 4.87
C ALA A 89 5.69 4.46 4.64
N VAL A 90 6.84 4.69 3.89
CA VAL A 90 7.36 5.98 3.41
C VAL A 90 7.35 6.06 1.90
N ALA A 91 7.04 7.23 1.34
CA ALA A 91 7.30 7.55 -0.05
C ALA A 91 7.60 9.04 -0.20
N LYS A 92 8.30 9.38 -1.25
CA LYS A 92 8.30 10.75 -1.76
C LYS A 92 7.08 10.91 -2.66
N VAL A 93 6.31 11.97 -2.40
CA VAL A 93 5.11 12.28 -3.15
C VAL A 93 5.24 13.67 -3.76
N ASP A 94 5.33 13.71 -5.09
CA ASP A 94 5.20 14.93 -5.89
C ASP A 94 3.71 15.21 -6.08
N PHE A 95 3.17 16.09 -5.25
CA PHE A 95 1.75 16.42 -5.29
C PHE A 95 1.35 17.17 -6.56
N ASP A 96 2.26 17.90 -7.20
CA ASP A 96 1.98 18.58 -8.46
C ASP A 96 1.73 17.59 -9.60
N ARG A 97 2.43 16.46 -9.58
CA ARG A 97 2.19 15.35 -10.53
C ARG A 97 0.99 14.51 -10.15
N LEU A 98 0.89 14.12 -8.88
CA LEU A 98 -0.19 13.26 -8.38
C LEU A 98 -1.57 13.88 -8.58
N LEU A 99 -1.67 15.21 -8.41
CA LEU A 99 -2.92 15.96 -8.45
C LEU A 99 -3.06 16.84 -9.70
N ARG A 100 -2.30 16.58 -10.76
CA ARG A 100 -2.26 17.38 -12.00
C ARG A 100 -3.65 17.66 -12.57
N ASP A 101 -4.53 16.68 -12.52
CA ASP A 101 -5.89 16.75 -13.10
C ASP A 101 -6.94 17.29 -12.12
N VAL A 102 -6.55 17.68 -10.91
CA VAL A 102 -7.46 18.21 -9.91
C VAL A 102 -7.46 19.74 -9.94
N ARG A 103 -8.65 20.36 -9.96
CA ARG A 103 -8.79 21.83 -10.02
C ARG A 103 -8.18 22.49 -8.77
N LYS A 104 -7.23 23.40 -8.99
CA LYS A 104 -6.41 24.07 -7.96
C LYS A 104 -7.11 25.30 -7.32
N ASN A 105 -8.40 25.25 -7.05
CA ASN A 105 -9.16 26.44 -6.61
C ASN A 105 -9.35 26.58 -5.10
N ASN A 106 -8.38 26.09 -4.28
CA ASN A 106 -8.60 26.03 -2.84
C ASN A 106 -7.32 26.42 -2.08
N MET A 107 -7.43 27.19 -1.01
CA MET A 107 -6.30 27.70 -0.21
C MET A 107 -5.48 26.57 0.44
N LEU A 108 -6.10 25.43 0.74
CA LEU A 108 -5.42 24.23 1.26
C LEU A 108 -4.47 23.59 0.25
N TRP A 109 -4.60 23.91 -1.05
CA TRP A 109 -3.69 23.46 -2.09
C TRP A 109 -2.23 23.85 -1.83
N GLN A 110 -1.99 25.01 -1.23
CA GLN A 110 -0.63 25.48 -0.95
C GLN A 110 0.14 24.58 0.02
N LEU A 111 -0.56 23.76 0.83
CA LEU A 111 0.03 22.78 1.73
C LEU A 111 0.45 21.48 1.00
N PHE A 112 -0.03 21.28 -0.24
CA PHE A 112 0.16 20.07 -1.02
C PHE A 112 0.78 20.36 -2.38
N THR A 113 1.78 21.27 -2.44
CA THR A 113 2.54 21.58 -3.65
C THR A 113 3.99 21.11 -3.51
N GLY A 114 4.56 20.59 -4.59
CA GLY A 114 5.94 20.11 -4.60
C GLY A 114 6.09 18.67 -4.12
N VAL A 115 7.33 18.32 -3.76
CA VAL A 115 7.72 16.98 -3.32
C VAL A 115 7.83 16.94 -1.80
N HIS A 116 7.12 16.01 -1.18
CA HIS A 116 7.08 15.84 0.27
C HIS A 116 7.38 14.40 0.67
N ASP A 117 7.97 14.25 1.84
CA ASP A 117 8.06 12.95 2.52
C ASP A 117 6.74 12.68 3.23
N VAL A 118 6.02 11.68 2.75
CA VAL A 118 4.72 11.29 3.32
C VAL A 118 4.87 10.00 4.12
N LYS A 119 4.44 9.89 5.35
CA LYS A 119 4.42 8.74 6.25
C LYS A 119 3.02 8.35 6.62
N VAL A 120 2.69 7.05 6.48
CA VAL A 120 1.39 6.52 6.89
C VAL A 120 1.58 5.32 7.83
N ARG A 121 0.93 5.28 8.95
CA ARG A 121 0.84 4.10 9.82
C ARG A 121 -0.57 3.56 9.82
N CYS A 122 -0.69 2.25 9.61
CA CYS A 122 -1.96 1.56 9.52
C CYS A 122 -1.98 0.34 10.43
N GLY A 123 -3.12 0.10 11.08
CA GLY A 123 -3.49 -1.23 11.55
C GLY A 123 -3.90 -2.10 10.36
N VAL A 124 -3.35 -3.32 10.25
CA VAL A 124 -3.60 -4.23 9.11
C VAL A 124 -3.82 -5.65 9.61
N TRP A 125 -4.94 -6.25 9.23
CA TRP A 125 -5.21 -7.67 9.51
C TRP A 125 -6.13 -8.28 8.47
N GLY A 126 -6.00 -9.60 8.28
CA GLY A 126 -6.86 -10.36 7.37
C GLY A 126 -7.33 -11.67 8.02
N LYS A 127 -8.64 -11.88 8.05
CA LYS A 127 -9.26 -13.08 8.60
C LYS A 127 -10.52 -13.44 7.80
N ASP A 128 -10.77 -14.74 7.64
CA ASP A 128 -11.98 -15.28 7.00
C ASP A 128 -12.24 -14.69 5.59
N GLY A 129 -11.18 -14.49 4.83
CA GLY A 129 -11.25 -13.93 3.48
C GLY A 129 -11.48 -12.41 3.42
N MET A 130 -11.55 -11.73 4.58
CA MET A 130 -11.71 -10.29 4.68
C MET A 130 -10.44 -9.62 5.18
N GLY A 131 -9.97 -8.62 4.43
CA GLY A 131 -8.89 -7.74 4.83
C GLY A 131 -9.43 -6.46 5.43
N ASN A 132 -8.70 -5.91 6.40
CA ASN A 132 -9.01 -4.65 7.05
C ASN A 132 -7.73 -3.81 7.08
N VAL A 133 -7.87 -2.54 6.76
CA VAL A 133 -6.83 -1.52 6.87
C VAL A 133 -7.44 -0.33 7.59
N HIS A 134 -6.80 0.12 8.65
CA HIS A 134 -7.19 1.27 9.43
C HIS A 134 -6.03 2.26 9.47
N VAL A 135 -6.16 3.40 8.81
CA VAL A 135 -5.16 4.47 8.84
C VAL A 135 -5.19 5.14 10.21
N GLN A 136 -4.11 4.98 10.96
CA GLN A 136 -3.96 5.52 12.30
C GLN A 136 -3.41 6.94 12.27
N ASN A 137 -2.27 7.13 11.60
CA ASN A 137 -1.58 8.41 11.51
C ASN A 137 -1.01 8.62 10.11
N VAL A 138 -0.98 9.87 9.69
CA VAL A 138 -0.27 10.32 8.48
C VAL A 138 0.59 11.52 8.85
N TRP A 139 1.81 11.55 8.36
CA TRP A 139 2.74 12.69 8.51
C TRP A 139 3.15 13.19 7.13
N LEU A 140 3.33 14.49 7.03
CA LEU A 140 3.90 15.19 5.88
C LEU A 140 5.14 15.93 6.38
N ASP A 141 6.32 15.61 5.83
CA ASP A 141 7.62 16.15 6.28
C ASP A 141 7.81 16.09 7.80
N GLY A 142 7.40 15.00 8.41
CA GLY A 142 7.50 14.78 9.85
C GLY A 142 6.39 15.42 10.70
N HIS A 143 5.50 16.21 10.12
CA HIS A 143 4.37 16.83 10.81
C HIS A 143 3.12 15.97 10.69
N GLU A 144 2.52 15.60 11.81
CA GLU A 144 1.30 14.80 11.79
C GLU A 144 0.12 15.61 11.25
N ILE A 145 -0.59 15.02 10.29
CA ILE A 145 -1.77 15.64 9.68
C ILE A 145 -3.03 15.22 10.48
N PRO A 146 -3.80 16.20 11.00
CA PRO A 146 -5.04 15.87 11.69
C PRO A 146 -6.01 15.07 10.82
N ARG A 147 -6.71 14.11 11.44
CA ARG A 147 -7.66 13.23 10.73
C ARG A 147 -8.69 14.00 9.89
N VAL A 148 -9.19 15.10 10.41
CA VAL A 148 -10.15 15.99 9.71
C VAL A 148 -9.57 16.51 8.38
N ALA A 149 -8.30 16.88 8.36
CA ALA A 149 -7.62 17.32 7.14
C ALA A 149 -7.39 16.17 6.16
N LEU A 150 -7.09 14.97 6.66
CA LEU A 150 -6.98 13.76 5.84
C LEU A 150 -8.32 13.38 5.22
N GLU A 151 -9.41 13.45 5.97
CA GLU A 151 -10.76 13.18 5.47
C GLU A 151 -11.16 14.20 4.40
N PHE A 152 -10.90 15.48 4.63
CA PHE A 152 -11.11 16.52 3.63
C PHE A 152 -10.31 16.26 2.35
N PHE A 153 -9.01 15.94 2.47
CA PHE A 153 -8.15 15.63 1.34
C PHE A 153 -8.65 14.40 0.58
N LEU A 154 -9.01 13.35 1.30
CA LEU A 154 -9.55 12.12 0.73
C LEU A 154 -10.81 12.37 -0.10
N GLU A 155 -11.79 13.11 0.47
CA GLU A 155 -13.06 13.38 -0.19
C GLU A 155 -12.90 14.23 -1.45
N HIS A 156 -12.07 15.27 -1.39
CA HIS A 156 -11.98 16.26 -2.46
C HIS A 156 -10.96 15.92 -3.55
N TYR A 157 -9.92 15.13 -3.21
CA TYR A 157 -8.79 14.88 -4.14
C TYR A 157 -8.58 13.43 -4.51
N ILE A 158 -8.84 12.49 -3.61
CA ILE A 158 -8.61 11.08 -3.88
C ILE A 158 -9.87 10.38 -4.38
N LYS A 159 -11.01 10.54 -3.72
CA LYS A 159 -12.27 9.89 -4.09
C LYS A 159 -12.75 10.19 -5.50
N PRO A 160 -12.56 11.40 -6.08
CA PRO A 160 -12.89 11.63 -7.48
C PRO A 160 -12.17 10.70 -8.47
N LYS A 161 -10.96 10.23 -8.11
CA LYS A 161 -10.16 9.29 -8.91
C LYS A 161 -10.34 7.83 -8.45
N VAL A 162 -10.54 7.63 -7.15
CA VAL A 162 -10.65 6.33 -6.50
C VAL A 162 -11.83 6.35 -5.54
N PRO A 163 -13.08 6.20 -6.03
CA PRO A 163 -14.30 6.37 -5.24
C PRO A 163 -14.39 5.50 -3.97
N GLN A 164 -13.74 4.34 -3.99
CA GLN A 164 -13.70 3.40 -2.86
C GLN A 164 -12.60 3.72 -1.82
N ALA A 165 -11.81 4.78 -2.03
CA ALA A 165 -10.75 5.14 -1.08
C ALA A 165 -11.36 5.57 0.26
N SER A 166 -10.79 5.06 1.36
CA SER A 166 -11.22 5.35 2.73
C SER A 166 -10.04 5.23 3.67
N LEU A 167 -10.04 5.98 4.77
CA LEU A 167 -9.07 5.82 5.86
C LEU A 167 -9.31 4.51 6.61
N ASP A 168 -10.55 4.00 6.56
CA ASP A 168 -10.96 2.73 7.12
C ASP A 168 -11.51 1.85 5.99
N SER A 169 -10.76 0.86 5.58
CA SER A 169 -11.12 0.00 4.46
C SER A 169 -11.33 -1.45 4.92
N ARG A 170 -12.46 -2.01 4.53
CA ARG A 170 -12.74 -3.43 4.65
C ARG A 170 -13.03 -3.99 3.26
N PHE A 171 -12.32 -5.03 2.86
CA PHE A 171 -12.42 -5.58 1.51
C PHE A 171 -12.26 -7.10 1.51
N ARG A 172 -12.81 -7.74 0.48
CA ARG A 172 -12.57 -9.17 0.25
C ARG A 172 -11.15 -9.35 -0.28
N MET A 173 -10.36 -10.16 0.41
CA MET A 173 -9.01 -10.48 -0.04
C MET A 173 -9.06 -11.25 -1.37
N PRO A 174 -8.19 -10.89 -2.34
CA PRO A 174 -8.17 -11.51 -3.66
C PRO A 174 -7.61 -12.95 -3.59
N VAL A 175 -7.70 -13.65 -4.71
CA VAL A 175 -7.09 -14.97 -4.98
C VAL A 175 -7.32 -16.00 -3.86
N ARG A 176 -8.48 -15.94 -3.21
CA ARG A 176 -8.89 -16.83 -2.11
C ARG A 176 -7.95 -16.81 -0.89
N ILE A 177 -7.26 -15.69 -0.65
CA ILE A 177 -6.54 -15.50 0.61
C ILE A 177 -7.56 -15.55 1.75
N HIS A 178 -7.33 -16.44 2.70
CA HIS A 178 -8.20 -16.67 3.86
C HIS A 178 -7.70 -15.89 5.08
N THR A 179 -6.39 -15.91 5.34
CA THR A 179 -5.78 -15.11 6.40
C THR A 179 -4.59 -14.31 5.88
N ALA A 180 -4.39 -13.12 6.48
CA ALA A 180 -3.19 -12.32 6.31
C ALA A 180 -2.70 -11.90 7.71
N THR A 181 -1.57 -12.45 8.14
CA THR A 181 -0.98 -12.18 9.45
C THR A 181 0.28 -11.33 9.25
N VAL A 182 0.24 -10.11 9.79
CA VAL A 182 1.35 -9.15 9.74
C VAL A 182 2.17 -9.28 11.01
N THR A 183 3.47 -9.47 10.85
CA THR A 183 4.46 -9.55 11.94
C THR A 183 5.69 -8.72 11.56
N LYS A 184 6.66 -8.62 12.45
CA LYS A 184 7.88 -7.83 12.20
C LYS A 184 8.59 -8.32 10.93
N GLY A 185 8.72 -7.44 9.94
CA GLY A 185 9.47 -7.65 8.71
C GLY A 185 8.80 -8.58 7.68
N LYS A 186 7.54 -9.02 7.93
CA LYS A 186 6.88 -9.96 7.01
C LYS A 186 5.36 -10.05 7.17
N THR A 187 4.72 -10.42 6.08
CA THR A 187 3.30 -10.79 6.03
C THR A 187 3.15 -12.24 5.60
N THR A 188 2.40 -13.03 6.37
CA THR A 188 2.12 -14.43 6.09
C THR A 188 0.68 -14.58 5.58
N LEU A 189 0.52 -15.17 4.39
CA LEU A 189 -0.77 -15.36 3.73
C LEU A 189 -1.12 -16.84 3.67
N THR A 190 -2.37 -17.20 3.97
CA THR A 190 -2.90 -18.55 3.72
C THR A 190 -4.10 -18.48 2.78
N GLN A 191 -4.31 -19.53 1.98
CA GLN A 191 -5.43 -19.66 1.04
C GLN A 191 -6.32 -20.86 1.45
N ARG A 192 -7.60 -20.77 1.08
CA ARG A 192 -8.58 -21.84 1.39
C ARG A 192 -9.66 -21.96 0.31
#